data_d48c8e6413c72fd4bbf90bd0c607881d
#
_entry.id   d48c8e6413c72fd4bbf90bd0c607881d
#
_cell.length_a   1.000
_cell.length_b   1.000
_cell.length_c   1.000
_cell.angle_alpha   90.00
_cell.angle_beta   90.00
_cell.angle_gamma   90.00
#
_symmetry.space_group_name_H-M   'P 1'
#
loop_
_entity.id
_entity.type
_entity.pdbx_description
1 polymer ?
#
loop_
_entity_poly.entity_id
_entity_poly.type
_entity_poly.pdbx_seq_one_letter_code
_entity_poly.pdbx_strand_id
1 'polypeptide(L)'
;IAAASGSTGFTFSTNGGAFQPTGNFTGLVAGAYSITAKDGNGCIGSANFTLTAPNPCTGLVITVTATLTNPTTVGGNNGSIVASASGSTGFTYNINGGAFQASGIFSGLTAGSYAVSAKDINGCIGSGNFILTDPDPCAGVTITVNNTITGNTPCQANNGMVTSVAAGGTVTYTYSLNGGVFQASNI
;
A
#
# COMPACT_ATOMS: atom_id res chain seq x y z
N ILE A 1 -35.62 23.95 5.65
CA ILE A 1 -36.96 24.59 5.76
C ILE A 1 -37.58 24.55 4.35
N ALA A 2 -38.80 24.02 4.23
CA ALA A 2 -39.57 24.08 2.99
C ALA A 2 -40.36 25.41 2.90
N ALA A 3 -40.44 25.98 1.69
CA ALA A 3 -41.21 27.15 1.39
C ALA A 3 -42.06 26.91 0.14
N ALA A 4 -43.21 27.50 0.05
CA ALA A 4 -44.11 27.47 -1.11
C ALA A 4 -44.52 28.88 -1.50
N SER A 5 -44.87 29.09 -2.77
CA SER A 5 -45.30 30.36 -3.32
C SER A 5 -46.47 30.18 -4.27
N GLY A 6 -47.16 31.28 -4.66
CA GLY A 6 -48.26 31.26 -5.60
C GLY A 6 -49.62 31.22 -4.96
N SER A 7 -49.75 31.07 -3.61
CA SER A 7 -51.00 31.11 -2.84
C SER A 7 -50.68 31.48 -1.39
N THR A 8 -51.68 31.30 -0.48
CA THR A 8 -51.55 31.58 0.96
C THR A 8 -52.11 30.43 1.79
N GLY A 9 -51.82 30.45 3.10
CA GLY A 9 -52.35 29.44 4.05
C GLY A 9 -51.76 28.05 3.85
N PHE A 10 -50.43 27.98 3.52
CA PHE A 10 -49.76 26.71 3.28
C PHE A 10 -49.65 25.85 4.48
N THR A 11 -49.86 24.57 4.32
CA THR A 11 -49.42 23.49 5.23
C THR A 11 -48.51 22.55 4.49
N PHE A 12 -47.62 21.86 5.21
CA PHE A 12 -46.57 21.06 4.64
C PHE A 12 -46.59 19.64 5.21
N SER A 13 -46.28 18.65 4.38
CA SER A 13 -46.06 17.29 4.83
C SER A 13 -44.77 16.75 4.24
N THR A 14 -44.13 15.74 4.88
CA THR A 14 -43.03 14.99 4.35
C THR A 14 -43.41 13.52 4.16
N ASN A 15 -43.02 12.93 3.02
CA ASN A 15 -43.28 11.54 2.67
C ASN A 15 -44.76 11.10 2.85
N GLY A 16 -45.71 11.99 2.56
CA GLY A 16 -47.14 11.69 2.70
C GLY A 16 -47.65 11.65 4.15
N GLY A 17 -46.85 12.10 5.13
CA GLY A 17 -47.26 12.20 6.52
C GLY A 17 -48.28 13.28 6.78
N ALA A 18 -48.58 13.55 8.07
CA ALA A 18 -49.52 14.58 8.46
C ALA A 18 -49.05 15.98 8.03
N PHE A 19 -50.03 16.82 7.61
CA PHE A 19 -49.76 18.23 7.29
C PHE A 19 -49.59 19.06 8.55
N GLN A 20 -48.56 19.92 8.57
CA GLN A 20 -48.25 20.87 9.64
C GLN A 20 -48.16 22.30 9.08
N PRO A 21 -48.40 23.34 9.93
CA PRO A 21 -48.42 24.72 9.46
C PRO A 21 -47.05 25.30 9.10
N THR A 22 -45.96 24.65 9.48
CA THR A 22 -44.61 25.09 9.17
C THR A 22 -43.89 24.12 8.24
N GLY A 23 -43.04 24.65 7.35
CA GLY A 23 -42.17 23.84 6.47
C GLY A 23 -40.89 23.34 7.17
N ASN A 24 -40.85 23.33 8.50
CA ASN A 24 -39.68 22.89 9.27
C ASN A 24 -39.84 21.43 9.72
N PHE A 25 -39.04 20.53 9.16
CA PHE A 25 -39.00 19.11 9.52
C PHE A 25 -37.65 18.83 10.17
N THR A 26 -37.64 18.29 11.37
CA THR A 26 -36.45 18.00 12.19
C THR A 26 -36.33 16.51 12.46
N GLY A 27 -35.13 16.05 12.88
CA GLY A 27 -34.88 14.64 13.19
C GLY A 27 -34.81 13.76 11.96
N LEU A 28 -34.66 14.32 10.75
CA LEU A 28 -34.54 13.57 9.54
C LEU A 28 -33.13 12.91 9.44
N VAL A 29 -33.10 11.64 9.10
CA VAL A 29 -31.87 10.92 8.77
C VAL A 29 -31.51 11.10 7.29
N ALA A 30 -30.33 10.69 6.88
CA ALA A 30 -29.99 10.66 5.46
C ALA A 30 -30.95 9.75 4.69
N GLY A 31 -31.42 10.23 3.55
CA GLY A 31 -32.43 9.54 2.74
C GLY A 31 -33.14 10.44 1.75
N ALA A 32 -33.97 9.85 0.91
CA ALA A 32 -34.80 10.57 -0.05
C ALA A 32 -36.14 11.00 0.63
N TYR A 33 -36.53 12.22 0.38
CA TYR A 33 -37.74 12.82 0.93
C TYR A 33 -38.53 13.51 -0.15
N SER A 34 -39.85 13.45 -0.02
CA SER A 34 -40.81 14.25 -0.80
C SER A 34 -41.49 15.23 0.17
N ILE A 35 -41.42 16.52 -0.12
CA ILE A 35 -42.23 17.53 0.55
C ILE A 35 -43.43 17.89 -0.29
N THR A 36 -44.58 17.84 0.31
CA THR A 36 -45.83 18.31 -0.27
C THR A 36 -46.31 19.55 0.46
N ALA A 37 -46.58 20.61 -0.27
CA ALA A 37 -47.27 21.80 0.25
C ALA A 37 -48.71 21.79 -0.20
N LYS A 38 -49.63 22.16 0.66
CA LYS A 38 -51.07 22.32 0.39
C LYS A 38 -51.50 23.69 0.80
N ASP A 39 -52.22 24.43 -0.06
CA ASP A 39 -52.76 25.76 0.23
C ASP A 39 -54.13 25.70 0.94
N GLY A 40 -54.68 26.86 1.29
CA GLY A 40 -55.99 26.98 1.94
C GLY A 40 -57.16 26.48 1.10
N ASN A 41 -57.03 26.36 -0.22
CA ASN A 41 -58.04 25.83 -1.15
C ASN A 41 -57.88 24.32 -1.41
N GLY A 42 -56.82 23.70 -0.85
CA GLY A 42 -56.53 22.29 -1.01
C GLY A 42 -55.67 21.96 -2.21
N CYS A 43 -55.15 22.94 -2.99
CA CYS A 43 -54.23 22.72 -4.08
C CYS A 43 -52.86 22.27 -3.56
N ILE A 44 -52.26 21.28 -4.20
CA ILE A 44 -50.98 20.69 -3.73
C ILE A 44 -49.86 20.86 -4.77
N GLY A 45 -48.65 21.03 -4.27
CA GLY A 45 -47.41 20.96 -5.03
C GLY A 45 -46.38 20.14 -4.26
N SER A 46 -45.50 19.43 -4.95
CA SER A 46 -44.52 18.57 -4.33
C SER A 46 -43.14 18.77 -4.91
N ALA A 47 -42.10 18.59 -4.08
CA ALA A 47 -40.71 18.58 -4.48
C ALA A 47 -39.93 17.45 -3.73
N ASN A 48 -39.03 16.84 -4.46
CA ASN A 48 -38.15 15.78 -3.90
C ASN A 48 -36.77 16.35 -3.61
N PHE A 49 -36.16 15.86 -2.55
CA PHE A 49 -34.76 16.13 -2.21
C PHE A 49 -34.14 14.94 -1.49
N THR A 50 -32.81 14.92 -1.42
CA THR A 50 -32.07 13.89 -0.72
C THR A 50 -31.18 14.53 0.34
N LEU A 51 -31.28 14.04 1.57
CA LEU A 51 -30.33 14.33 2.64
C LEU A 51 -29.22 13.28 2.57
N THR A 52 -27.98 13.73 2.48
CA THR A 52 -26.79 12.84 2.49
C THR A 52 -26.18 12.82 3.88
N ALA A 53 -25.76 11.64 4.34
CA ALA A 53 -24.92 11.53 5.52
C ALA A 53 -23.56 12.18 5.25
N PRO A 54 -22.96 12.87 6.23
CA PRO A 54 -21.58 13.32 6.07
C PRO A 54 -20.65 12.11 5.89
N ASN A 55 -19.69 12.24 4.98
CA ASN A 55 -18.67 11.22 4.81
C ASN A 55 -17.72 11.24 6.02
N PRO A 56 -17.66 10.15 6.82
CA PRO A 56 -16.82 10.12 8.03
C PRO A 56 -15.33 10.24 7.73
N CYS A 57 -14.92 10.03 6.47
CA CYS A 57 -13.52 10.08 6.05
C CYS A 57 -13.09 11.48 5.57
N THR A 58 -14.01 12.45 5.53
CA THR A 58 -13.68 13.80 5.02
C THR A 58 -12.69 14.49 5.96
N GLY A 59 -11.51 14.85 5.42
CA GLY A 59 -10.44 15.50 6.18
C GLY A 59 -9.65 14.57 7.11
N LEU A 60 -9.98 13.27 7.16
CA LEU A 60 -9.24 12.28 7.93
C LEU A 60 -8.01 11.81 7.13
N VAL A 61 -6.84 11.82 7.77
CA VAL A 61 -5.59 11.25 7.23
C VAL A 61 -5.18 10.07 8.09
N ILE A 62 -5.20 8.87 7.52
CA ILE A 62 -4.68 7.66 8.14
C ILE A 62 -3.26 7.43 7.62
N THR A 63 -2.28 7.44 8.53
CA THR A 63 -0.87 7.17 8.22
C THR A 63 -0.54 5.75 8.61
N VAL A 64 0.03 4.97 7.67
CA VAL A 64 0.50 3.61 7.90
C VAL A 64 2.02 3.62 7.97
N THR A 65 2.58 3.06 9.06
CA THR A 65 4.00 2.85 9.28
C THR A 65 4.27 1.36 9.50
N ALA A 66 5.51 0.91 9.31
CA ALA A 66 5.87 -0.48 9.57
C ALA A 66 7.30 -0.65 10.04
N THR A 67 7.51 -1.69 10.85
CA THR A 67 8.83 -2.27 11.11
C THR A 67 9.04 -3.44 10.16
N LEU A 68 10.18 -3.46 9.48
CA LEU A 68 10.51 -4.43 8.45
C LEU A 68 11.59 -5.40 8.95
N THR A 69 11.41 -6.69 8.68
CA THR A 69 12.46 -7.70 8.84
C THR A 69 12.67 -8.36 7.49
N ASN A 70 13.85 -8.17 6.94
CA ASN A 70 14.22 -8.74 5.64
C ASN A 70 14.41 -10.27 5.74
N PRO A 71 14.23 -11.03 4.64
CA PRO A 71 14.65 -12.42 4.56
C PRO A 71 16.13 -12.58 4.90
N THR A 72 16.50 -13.70 5.53
CA THR A 72 17.88 -13.98 5.96
C THR A 72 18.71 -14.72 4.90
N THR A 73 18.06 -15.18 3.84
CA THR A 73 18.71 -15.85 2.70
C THR A 73 18.12 -15.32 1.40
N VAL A 74 18.91 -15.33 0.32
CA VAL A 74 18.44 -14.95 -1.03
C VAL A 74 17.27 -15.85 -1.43
N GLY A 75 16.16 -15.24 -1.84
CA GLY A 75 14.91 -15.95 -2.16
C GLY A 75 14.21 -16.59 -0.94
N GLY A 76 14.66 -16.29 0.28
CA GLY A 76 14.05 -16.77 1.51
C GLY A 76 12.64 -16.20 1.71
N ASN A 77 11.82 -16.91 2.48
CA ASN A 77 10.44 -16.53 2.80
C ASN A 77 10.20 -16.29 4.29
N ASN A 78 11.24 -15.89 5.01
CA ASN A 78 11.19 -15.61 6.45
C ASN A 78 11.17 -14.12 6.79
N GLY A 79 10.96 -13.26 5.81
CA GLY A 79 10.74 -11.83 6.00
C GLY A 79 9.40 -11.54 6.68
N SER A 80 9.30 -10.37 7.31
CA SER A 80 8.07 -9.92 7.94
C SER A 80 7.89 -8.40 7.89
N ILE A 81 6.62 -7.99 7.94
CA ILE A 81 6.19 -6.59 8.07
C ILE A 81 5.26 -6.50 9.27
N VAL A 82 5.60 -5.63 10.23
CA VAL A 82 4.74 -5.31 11.38
C VAL A 82 4.23 -3.89 11.18
N ALA A 83 3.01 -3.78 10.70
CA ALA A 83 2.35 -2.51 10.40
C ALA A 83 1.62 -1.95 11.61
N SER A 84 1.61 -0.62 11.72
CA SER A 84 0.78 0.16 12.63
C SER A 84 0.19 1.35 11.90
N ALA A 85 -0.92 1.88 12.42
CA ALA A 85 -1.59 3.02 11.82
C ALA A 85 -1.96 4.06 12.88
N SER A 86 -2.06 5.31 12.44
CA SER A 86 -2.46 6.46 13.25
C SER A 86 -3.44 7.36 12.49
N GLY A 87 -4.04 8.32 13.18
CA GLY A 87 -5.04 9.25 12.63
C GLY A 87 -6.49 8.83 12.89
N SER A 88 -6.74 7.58 13.34
CA SER A 88 -8.06 7.07 13.76
C SER A 88 -7.89 5.92 14.75
N THR A 89 -8.92 5.09 14.95
CA THR A 89 -8.92 3.95 15.87
C THR A 89 -9.60 2.72 15.27
N GLY A 90 -9.43 1.56 15.93
CA GLY A 90 -10.11 0.31 15.52
C GLY A 90 -9.63 -0.22 14.18
N PHE A 91 -8.31 -0.16 13.93
CA PHE A 91 -7.73 -0.55 12.66
C PHE A 91 -7.77 -2.04 12.41
N THR A 92 -8.04 -2.38 11.16
CA THR A 92 -7.74 -3.67 10.54
C THR A 92 -6.78 -3.45 9.38
N TYR A 93 -5.98 -4.46 9.06
CA TYR A 93 -4.87 -4.34 8.11
C TYR A 93 -4.99 -5.37 7.00
N ASN A 94 -4.56 -5.03 5.80
CA ASN A 94 -4.33 -5.98 4.73
C ASN A 94 -2.99 -5.73 4.05
N ILE A 95 -2.52 -6.73 3.30
CA ILE A 95 -1.34 -6.64 2.46
C ILE A 95 -1.71 -6.99 1.02
N ASN A 96 -1.22 -6.22 0.05
CA ASN A 96 -1.45 -6.40 -1.39
C ASN A 96 -2.92 -6.60 -1.77
N GLY A 97 -3.84 -5.87 -1.11
CA GLY A 97 -5.28 -5.94 -1.40
C GLY A 97 -5.97 -7.22 -0.91
N GLY A 98 -5.32 -8.03 -0.08
CA GLY A 98 -5.92 -9.22 0.53
C GLY A 98 -7.04 -8.89 1.53
N ALA A 99 -7.55 -9.90 2.25
CA ALA A 99 -8.56 -9.72 3.29
C ALA A 99 -8.00 -8.89 4.47
N PHE A 100 -8.85 -8.04 5.05
CA PHE A 100 -8.51 -7.31 6.27
C PHE A 100 -8.50 -8.23 7.48
N GLN A 101 -7.45 -8.11 8.31
CA GLN A 101 -7.28 -8.82 9.58
C GLN A 101 -7.03 -7.83 10.73
N ALA A 102 -7.30 -8.23 11.97
CA ALA A 102 -7.11 -7.37 13.14
C ALA A 102 -5.64 -7.10 13.47
N SER A 103 -4.76 -8.04 13.14
CA SER A 103 -3.32 -7.90 13.36
C SER A 103 -2.64 -7.20 12.17
N GLY A 104 -1.70 -6.27 12.45
CA GLY A 104 -0.81 -5.68 11.46
C GLY A 104 0.43 -6.52 11.15
N ILE A 105 0.51 -7.78 11.63
CA ILE A 105 1.67 -8.66 11.43
C ILE A 105 1.48 -9.50 10.17
N PHE A 106 2.43 -9.39 9.25
CA PHE A 106 2.54 -10.18 8.04
C PHE A 106 3.90 -10.89 8.04
N SER A 107 3.91 -12.20 8.00
CA SER A 107 5.11 -13.05 8.06
C SER A 107 5.16 -14.01 6.86
N GLY A 108 6.28 -14.68 6.69
CA GLY A 108 6.47 -15.58 5.56
C GLY A 108 6.68 -14.87 4.24
N LEU A 109 7.21 -13.64 4.28
CA LEU A 109 7.38 -12.79 3.12
C LEU A 109 8.76 -13.00 2.48
N THR A 110 8.79 -12.97 1.15
CA THR A 110 10.01 -12.91 0.36
C THR A 110 10.47 -11.46 0.18
N ALA A 111 11.65 -11.24 -0.36
CA ALA A 111 12.04 -9.91 -0.85
C ALA A 111 11.05 -9.43 -1.93
N GLY A 112 10.69 -8.15 -1.88
CA GLY A 112 9.71 -7.57 -2.79
C GLY A 112 9.05 -6.32 -2.24
N SER A 113 8.15 -5.73 -3.03
CA SER A 113 7.36 -4.56 -2.66
C SER A 113 5.98 -4.99 -2.17
N TYR A 114 5.53 -4.38 -1.07
CA TYR A 114 4.28 -4.70 -0.40
C TYR A 114 3.48 -3.43 -0.14
N ALA A 115 2.24 -3.39 -0.62
CA ALA A 115 1.27 -2.37 -0.26
C ALA A 115 0.50 -2.82 0.99
N VAL A 116 0.62 -2.09 2.08
CA VAL A 116 -0.14 -2.36 3.31
C VAL A 116 -1.18 -1.28 3.50
N SER A 117 -2.44 -1.67 3.68
CA SER A 117 -3.53 -0.75 3.98
C SER A 117 -4.06 -0.98 5.39
N ALA A 118 -4.42 0.11 6.05
CA ALA A 118 -5.14 0.10 7.31
C ALA A 118 -6.52 0.72 7.10
N LYS A 119 -7.55 0.05 7.62
CA LYS A 119 -8.94 0.50 7.58
C LYS A 119 -9.44 0.67 9.01
N ASP A 120 -9.99 1.84 9.32
CA ASP A 120 -10.56 2.15 10.64
C ASP A 120 -11.97 1.57 10.81
N ILE A 121 -12.56 1.79 12.00
CA ILE A 121 -13.91 1.32 12.34
C ILE A 121 -15.00 1.97 11.45
N ASN A 122 -14.75 3.15 10.89
CA ASN A 122 -15.69 3.88 10.02
C ASN A 122 -15.52 3.51 8.54
N GLY A 123 -14.56 2.64 8.21
CA GLY A 123 -14.27 2.21 6.85
C GLY A 123 -13.29 3.11 6.10
N CYS A 124 -12.70 4.11 6.73
CA CYS A 124 -11.69 4.99 6.13
C CYS A 124 -10.35 4.26 5.99
N ILE A 125 -9.66 4.43 4.87
CA ILE A 125 -8.47 3.68 4.53
C ILE A 125 -7.28 4.60 4.31
N GLY A 126 -6.14 4.24 4.91
CA GLY A 126 -4.81 4.74 4.58
C GLY A 126 -3.91 3.61 4.11
N SER A 127 -2.86 3.92 3.33
CA SER A 127 -1.95 2.92 2.79
C SER A 127 -0.50 3.40 2.82
N GLY A 128 0.44 2.43 2.90
CA GLY A 128 1.87 2.63 2.77
C GLY A 128 2.50 1.54 1.92
N ASN A 129 3.59 1.86 1.23
CA ASN A 129 4.38 0.89 0.47
C ASN A 129 5.69 0.59 1.21
N PHE A 130 6.05 -0.68 1.32
CA PHE A 130 7.20 -1.18 2.05
C PHE A 130 7.96 -2.16 1.18
N ILE A 131 9.30 -2.17 1.30
CA ILE A 131 10.17 -3.03 0.49
C ILE A 131 11.00 -3.90 1.42
N LEU A 132 10.92 -5.21 1.23
CA LEU A 132 11.86 -6.18 1.80
C LEU A 132 12.93 -6.49 0.75
N THR A 133 14.19 -6.58 1.19
CA THR A 133 15.33 -6.85 0.32
C THR A 133 15.99 -8.16 0.70
N ASP A 134 16.48 -8.89 -0.29
CA ASP A 134 17.35 -10.03 -0.03
C ASP A 134 18.69 -9.57 0.57
N PRO A 135 19.34 -10.38 1.39
CA PRO A 135 20.70 -10.11 1.83
C PRO A 135 21.66 -10.13 0.64
N ASP A 136 22.65 -9.28 0.67
CA ASP A 136 23.74 -9.33 -0.31
C ASP A 136 24.55 -10.61 -0.10
N PRO A 137 24.58 -11.55 -1.04
CA PRO A 137 25.34 -12.79 -0.91
C PRO A 137 26.86 -12.56 -0.85
N CYS A 138 27.32 -11.36 -1.24
CA CYS A 138 28.72 -10.97 -1.20
C CYS A 138 29.09 -10.14 0.06
N ALA A 139 28.11 -9.84 0.92
CA ALA A 139 28.36 -9.02 2.11
C ALA A 139 29.38 -9.69 3.04
N GLY A 140 30.47 -8.99 3.33
CA GLY A 140 31.57 -9.50 4.18
C GLY A 140 32.46 -10.57 3.53
N VAL A 141 32.23 -10.89 2.26
CA VAL A 141 33.07 -11.81 1.50
C VAL A 141 34.22 -11.05 0.82
N THR A 142 35.45 -11.45 1.11
CA THR A 142 36.63 -10.96 0.41
C THR A 142 37.21 -12.10 -0.44
N ILE A 143 37.26 -11.88 -1.75
CA ILE A 143 37.94 -12.80 -2.67
C ILE A 143 39.33 -12.25 -2.95
N THR A 144 40.36 -13.04 -2.68
CA THR A 144 41.75 -12.72 -3.00
C THR A 144 42.21 -13.53 -4.21
N VAL A 145 42.99 -12.92 -5.10
CA VAL A 145 43.57 -13.59 -6.26
C VAL A 145 45.08 -13.49 -6.16
N ASN A 146 45.75 -14.64 -6.10
CA ASN A 146 47.19 -14.75 -6.14
C ASN A 146 47.64 -15.25 -7.50
N ASN A 147 48.60 -14.56 -8.11
CA ASN A 147 49.11 -14.89 -9.45
C ASN A 147 50.53 -15.37 -9.40
N THR A 148 50.82 -16.48 -10.10
CA THR A 148 52.17 -16.90 -10.42
C THR A 148 52.43 -16.60 -11.91
N ILE A 149 53.50 -15.88 -12.19
CA ILE A 149 53.84 -15.42 -13.55
C ILE A 149 55.10 -16.11 -14.01
N THR A 150 55.05 -16.69 -15.23
CA THR A 150 56.21 -17.16 -15.96
C THR A 150 56.46 -16.20 -17.12
N GLY A 151 57.58 -15.50 -17.09
CA GLY A 151 57.94 -14.55 -18.15
C GLY A 151 58.26 -15.22 -19.48
N ASN A 152 58.27 -14.43 -20.53
CA ASN A 152 58.67 -14.86 -21.88
C ASN A 152 60.21 -15.16 -21.90
N THR A 153 60.56 -16.31 -22.47
CA THR A 153 61.94 -16.73 -22.73
C THR A 153 62.00 -17.43 -24.08
N PRO A 154 62.95 -17.16 -24.96
CA PRO A 154 63.84 -16.00 -25.12
C PRO A 154 63.07 -14.80 -25.75
N CYS A 155 63.76 -13.71 -26.02
CA CYS A 155 63.16 -12.51 -26.63
C CYS A 155 62.27 -12.84 -27.83
N GLN A 156 61.00 -12.33 -27.84
CA GLN A 156 59.95 -12.50 -28.83
C GLN A 156 59.14 -13.82 -28.82
N ALA A 157 59.34 -14.70 -27.86
CA ALA A 157 58.46 -15.85 -27.70
C ALA A 157 57.15 -15.44 -26.99
N ASN A 158 55.97 -15.83 -27.53
CA ASN A 158 54.66 -15.65 -26.87
C ASN A 158 54.38 -16.83 -25.93
N ASN A 159 55.30 -17.09 -24.98
CA ASN A 159 55.23 -18.21 -24.05
C ASN A 159 55.12 -17.81 -22.60
N GLY A 160 54.77 -16.56 -22.34
CA GLY A 160 54.41 -16.10 -20.99
C GLY A 160 53.14 -16.75 -20.51
N MET A 161 53.08 -17.07 -19.21
CA MET A 161 51.94 -17.71 -18.57
C MET A 161 51.63 -17.02 -17.27
N VAL A 162 50.35 -16.85 -16.98
CA VAL A 162 49.85 -16.41 -15.66
C VAL A 162 48.93 -17.50 -15.10
N THR A 163 49.32 -18.04 -13.96
CA THR A 163 48.43 -18.95 -13.20
C THR A 163 47.87 -18.23 -12.00
N SER A 164 46.51 -18.17 -11.92
CA SER A 164 45.82 -17.47 -10.88
C SER A 164 45.14 -18.43 -9.92
N VAL A 165 45.27 -18.18 -8.61
CA VAL A 165 44.55 -18.93 -7.56
C VAL A 165 43.69 -17.96 -6.76
N ALA A 166 42.39 -18.22 -6.75
CA ALA A 166 41.46 -17.47 -5.94
C ALA A 166 41.21 -18.15 -4.58
N ALA A 167 40.97 -17.35 -3.53
CA ALA A 167 40.63 -17.81 -2.20
C ALA A 167 39.57 -16.87 -1.58
N GLY A 168 38.78 -17.39 -0.65
CA GLY A 168 37.65 -16.70 -0.02
C GLY A 168 36.34 -16.95 -0.78
N GLY A 169 35.21 -16.70 -0.15
CA GLY A 169 33.90 -16.95 -0.74
C GLY A 169 33.56 -18.43 -0.94
N THR A 170 32.66 -18.73 -1.86
CA THR A 170 32.22 -20.08 -2.18
C THR A 170 33.10 -20.69 -3.26
N VAL A 171 33.56 -21.92 -3.04
CA VAL A 171 34.49 -22.63 -3.94
C VAL A 171 33.77 -23.04 -5.24
N THR A 172 33.94 -22.33 -6.26
CA THR A 172 33.83 -22.60 -7.71
C THR A 172 34.15 -21.29 -8.43
N TYR A 173 35.45 -21.04 -8.55
CA TYR A 173 35.86 -19.79 -9.18
C TYR A 173 35.87 -19.91 -10.69
N THR A 174 35.48 -18.83 -11.34
CA THR A 174 35.75 -18.61 -12.77
C THR A 174 36.65 -17.38 -12.88
N TYR A 175 37.49 -17.39 -13.91
CA TYR A 175 38.55 -16.41 -14.11
C TYR A 175 38.32 -15.64 -15.42
N SER A 176 38.66 -14.37 -15.42
CA SER A 176 38.65 -13.53 -16.62
C SER A 176 39.96 -12.79 -16.70
N LEU A 177 40.55 -12.73 -17.92
CA LEU A 177 41.74 -11.94 -18.22
C LEU A 177 41.30 -10.69 -18.99
N ASN A 178 41.81 -9.51 -18.59
CA ASN A 178 41.52 -8.21 -19.22
C ASN A 178 40.02 -7.92 -19.47
N GLY A 179 39.14 -8.38 -18.57
CA GLY A 179 37.69 -8.18 -18.71
C GLY A 179 37.01 -9.04 -19.78
N GLY A 180 37.69 -10.09 -20.27
CA GLY A 180 37.12 -11.04 -21.22
C GLY A 180 36.08 -11.97 -20.59
N VAL A 181 35.69 -13.00 -21.33
CA VAL A 181 34.70 -13.98 -20.85
C VAL A 181 35.26 -14.78 -19.68
N PHE A 182 34.42 -15.00 -18.65
CA PHE A 182 34.76 -15.84 -17.51
C PHE A 182 34.88 -17.32 -17.94
N GLN A 183 35.95 -18.00 -17.51
CA GLN A 183 36.25 -19.40 -17.79
C GLN A 183 36.61 -20.15 -16.49
N ALA A 184 36.39 -21.45 -16.49
CA ALA A 184 36.70 -22.30 -15.34
C ALA A 184 38.23 -22.55 -15.16
N SER A 185 39.02 -22.40 -16.23
CA SER A 185 40.50 -22.53 -16.19
C SER A 185 41.11 -21.25 -15.61
N ASN A 186 42.14 -21.43 -14.80
CA ASN A 186 42.95 -20.38 -14.18
C ASN A 186 44.31 -20.14 -14.91
N ILE A 187 44.46 -20.67 -16.10
CA ILE A 187 45.67 -20.60 -16.96
C ILE A 187 45.30 -19.89 -18.24
#